data_95bc8ae190eb13ab3b8a1e2ed81d5fae
#
_entry.id   95bc8ae190eb13ab3b8a1e2ed81d5fae
#
_cell.length_a   1.000
_cell.length_b   1.000
_cell.length_c   1.000
_cell.angle_alpha   90.00
_cell.angle_beta   90.00
_cell.angle_gamma   90.00
#
_symmetry.space_group_name_H-M   'P 1'
#
loop_
_entity.id
_entity.type
_entity.pdbx_description
1 polymer ?
#
loop_
_entity_poly.entity_id
_entity_poly.type
_entity_poly.pdbx_seq_one_letter_code
_entity_poly.pdbx_strand_id
1 'polypeptide(L)'
;MGIYSSMYNSTFDNYYVCGATMTKIYNRETKDCFEQKEAGSLGLKFLYNTILGRLVLKLLVGPGISKLSGKYNDSKYSLRKIPKFVKKNNINMDDFIEEDYQNFNDFFTRKIKEEKRPMTKNPKRFISPADSKVLAYDITEDLMLTIKGSTYSLNELVNNEEDLSEFKNGKCLVFRLSVDDYHHYCYPDSGKLLKYNFIPGKLHTVRSISSKYKIYKVNQREYSILETENFDKIVYIEVGAMMVGKIVNNIQETFTKGEEKGYFKLGGSTIVILLKENELILDKDIVNNSKKDIETQVKYHETIGAKK
;
A
#
# COMPACT_ATOMS: atom_id res chain seq x y z
N MET A 1 13.26 57.04 6.71
CA MET A 1 14.17 55.92 6.58
C MET A 1 13.62 54.75 7.38
N GLY A 2 12.88 53.92 6.77
CA GLY A 2 12.22 52.78 7.39
C GLY A 2 12.71 51.50 6.75
N ILE A 3 13.23 50.60 7.58
CA ILE A 3 13.77 49.31 7.21
C ILE A 3 12.60 48.30 7.30
N TYR A 4 12.16 47.73 6.18
CA TYR A 4 11.24 46.62 6.15
C TYR A 4 12.01 45.31 6.36
N SER A 5 11.82 44.71 7.52
CA SER A 5 12.24 43.35 7.83
C SER A 5 11.10 42.40 7.49
N SER A 6 11.25 41.63 6.45
CA SER A 6 10.35 40.55 6.05
C SER A 6 10.61 39.34 6.96
N MET A 7 9.71 39.11 7.91
CA MET A 7 9.64 37.84 8.66
C MET A 7 8.94 36.78 7.81
N TYR A 8 9.70 35.79 7.35
CA TYR A 8 9.17 34.52 6.92
C TYR A 8 8.78 33.69 8.16
N ASN A 9 7.52 33.71 8.50
CA ASN A 9 6.97 32.75 9.48
C ASN A 9 6.71 31.44 8.77
N SER A 10 7.63 30.48 8.92
CA SER A 10 7.36 29.07 8.65
C SER A 10 6.63 28.48 9.87
N THR A 11 5.32 28.52 9.85
CA THR A 11 4.49 27.76 10.79
C THR A 11 4.49 26.28 10.37
N PHE A 12 5.50 25.54 10.83
CA PHE A 12 5.37 24.12 11.03
C PHE A 12 4.44 23.90 12.23
N ASP A 13 3.15 23.80 11.97
CA ASP A 13 2.20 23.38 13.00
C ASP A 13 2.49 21.93 13.40
N ASN A 14 3.21 21.82 14.52
CA ASN A 14 3.36 20.58 15.27
C ASN A 14 2.02 20.18 15.88
N TYR A 15 1.20 19.45 15.16
CA TYR A 15 0.06 18.76 15.75
C TYR A 15 0.51 17.49 16.49
N TYR A 16 1.21 17.70 17.62
CA TYR A 16 1.36 16.68 18.66
C TYR A 16 0.21 16.82 19.67
N VAL A 17 -0.96 16.31 19.35
CA VAL A 17 -2.03 16.12 20.30
C VAL A 17 -2.09 14.66 20.71
N CYS A 18 -1.71 14.43 21.96
CA CYS A 18 -2.00 13.27 22.82
C CYS A 18 -2.34 11.94 22.11
N GLY A 19 -1.34 11.15 21.77
CA GLY A 19 -1.43 9.69 21.87
C GLY A 19 -1.68 8.88 20.60
N ALA A 20 -2.38 9.33 19.58
CA ALA A 20 -2.66 8.55 18.37
C ALA A 20 -2.07 9.24 17.12
N THR A 21 -1.38 8.49 16.28
CA THR A 21 -1.04 8.93 14.93
C THR A 21 -2.33 8.93 14.10
N MET A 22 -2.73 10.09 13.60
CA MET A 22 -3.90 10.25 12.75
C MET A 22 -3.43 10.39 11.32
N THR A 23 -4.06 9.66 10.40
CA THR A 23 -3.84 9.82 8.96
C THR A 23 -5.09 10.42 8.35
N LYS A 24 -4.95 11.53 7.61
CA LYS A 24 -6.07 12.13 6.87
C LYS A 24 -6.32 11.35 5.60
N ILE A 25 -7.57 10.99 5.39
CA ILE A 25 -8.01 10.21 4.23
C ILE A 25 -9.18 10.95 3.58
N TYR A 26 -9.10 11.13 2.27
CA TYR A 26 -10.19 11.60 1.45
C TYR A 26 -10.98 10.40 0.90
N ASN A 27 -12.28 10.35 1.16
CA ASN A 27 -13.18 9.36 0.60
C ASN A 27 -13.77 9.90 -0.72
N ARG A 28 -13.51 9.22 -1.84
CA ARG A 28 -13.97 9.63 -3.18
C ARG A 28 -15.48 9.49 -3.34
N GLU A 29 -16.11 8.57 -2.63
CA GLU A 29 -17.55 8.29 -2.71
C GLU A 29 -18.35 9.39 -1.99
N THR A 30 -17.99 9.70 -0.74
CA THR A 30 -18.67 10.74 0.05
C THR A 30 -18.12 12.15 -0.20
N LYS A 31 -16.95 12.27 -0.84
CA LYS A 31 -16.19 13.52 -1.07
C LYS A 31 -15.77 14.24 0.21
N ASP A 32 -15.70 13.53 1.32
CA ASP A 32 -15.31 14.04 2.61
C ASP A 32 -13.92 13.59 3.03
N CYS A 33 -13.26 14.39 3.87
CA CYS A 33 -12.02 13.99 4.53
C CYS A 33 -12.34 13.52 5.95
N PHE A 34 -11.76 12.39 6.33
CA PHE A 34 -11.85 11.89 7.70
C PHE A 34 -10.47 11.51 8.24
N GLU A 35 -10.36 11.43 9.56
CA GLU A 35 -9.14 11.00 10.23
C GLU A 35 -9.26 9.55 10.66
N GLN A 36 -8.38 8.70 10.16
CA GLN A 36 -8.30 7.31 10.59
C GLN A 36 -7.32 7.17 11.75
N LYS A 37 -7.82 6.72 12.93
CA LYS A 37 -6.96 6.31 14.03
C LYS A 37 -6.23 5.02 13.68
N GLU A 38 -4.92 5.03 13.72
CA GLU A 38 -4.16 3.81 13.54
C GLU A 38 -4.37 2.88 14.75
N ALA A 39 -5.11 1.79 14.57
CA ALA A 39 -5.34 0.79 15.62
C ALA A 39 -4.01 0.26 16.19
N GLY A 40 -3.90 0.12 17.50
CA GLY A 40 -2.68 -0.36 18.16
C GLY A 40 -1.58 0.70 18.34
N SER A 41 -1.90 1.99 18.23
CA SER A 41 -0.93 3.09 18.29
C SER A 41 -0.07 3.10 19.56
N LEU A 42 -0.61 2.79 20.73
CA LEU A 42 0.15 2.77 22.00
C LEU A 42 1.22 1.66 22.01
N GLY A 43 0.86 0.44 21.61
CA GLY A 43 1.82 -0.67 21.48
C GLY A 43 2.89 -0.39 20.44
N LEU A 44 2.51 0.16 19.29
CA LEU A 44 3.47 0.56 18.27
C LEU A 44 4.37 1.71 18.73
N LYS A 45 3.84 2.70 19.45
CA LYS A 45 4.66 3.76 20.04
C LYS A 45 5.69 3.22 21.04
N PHE A 46 5.29 2.30 21.90
CA PHE A 46 6.24 1.61 22.78
C PHE A 46 7.32 0.92 21.96
N LEU A 47 6.95 0.10 20.98
CA LEU A 47 7.89 -0.68 20.16
C LEU A 47 8.88 0.21 19.37
N TYR A 48 8.41 1.30 18.77
CA TYR A 48 9.23 2.14 17.90
C TYR A 48 9.96 3.27 18.62
N ASN A 49 9.44 3.76 19.76
CA ASN A 49 9.94 4.97 20.40
C ASN A 49 10.72 4.72 21.70
N THR A 50 10.64 3.52 22.30
CA THR A 50 11.40 3.20 23.54
C THR A 50 12.58 2.27 23.24
N ILE A 51 13.61 2.30 24.11
CA ILE A 51 14.78 1.43 23.98
C ILE A 51 14.37 -0.04 24.15
N LEU A 52 13.61 -0.36 25.20
CA LEU A 52 13.11 -1.71 25.46
C LEU A 52 12.17 -2.18 24.33
N GLY A 53 11.28 -1.31 23.88
CA GLY A 53 10.38 -1.61 22.76
C GLY A 53 11.16 -1.95 21.48
N ARG A 54 12.27 -1.25 21.19
CA ARG A 54 13.12 -1.55 20.02
C ARG A 54 13.83 -2.90 20.13
N LEU A 55 14.17 -3.36 21.32
CA LEU A 55 14.69 -4.72 21.52
C LEU A 55 13.63 -5.76 21.19
N VAL A 56 12.41 -5.58 21.71
CA VAL A 56 11.26 -6.44 21.37
C VAL A 56 10.92 -6.37 19.88
N LEU A 57 10.98 -5.17 19.29
CA LEU A 57 10.71 -4.97 17.87
C LEU A 57 11.66 -5.80 16.97
N LYS A 58 12.96 -5.89 17.30
CA LYS A 58 13.92 -6.72 16.55
C LYS A 58 13.47 -8.19 16.43
N LEU A 59 12.82 -8.72 17.45
CA LEU A 59 12.25 -10.07 17.43
C LEU A 59 10.96 -10.11 16.59
N LEU A 60 10.09 -9.12 16.77
CA LEU A 60 8.78 -9.08 16.11
C LEU A 60 8.84 -8.86 14.60
N VAL A 61 9.82 -8.12 14.10
CA VAL A 61 9.99 -7.86 12.66
C VAL A 61 10.66 -9.03 11.92
N GLY A 62 11.11 -10.05 12.65
CA GLY A 62 11.67 -11.27 12.05
C GLY A 62 10.59 -12.16 11.45
N PRO A 63 10.93 -12.94 10.41
CA PRO A 63 9.96 -13.79 9.72
C PRO A 63 9.41 -14.92 10.61
N GLY A 64 10.11 -15.31 11.68
CA GLY A 64 9.72 -16.41 12.58
C GLY A 64 8.39 -16.15 13.30
N ILE A 65 8.21 -14.96 13.87
CA ILE A 65 6.97 -14.60 14.59
C ILE A 65 5.80 -14.46 13.63
N SER A 66 6.03 -13.87 12.45
CA SER A 66 4.99 -13.80 11.41
C SER A 66 4.56 -15.19 10.95
N LYS A 67 5.51 -16.16 10.80
CA LYS A 67 5.20 -17.56 10.49
C LYS A 67 4.37 -18.23 11.60
N LEU A 68 4.72 -17.98 12.87
CA LEU A 68 3.97 -18.54 14.02
C LEU A 68 2.54 -17.96 14.09
N SER A 69 2.41 -16.67 13.91
CA SER A 69 1.11 -15.99 13.80
C SER A 69 0.28 -16.53 12.63
N GLY A 70 0.92 -16.74 11.47
CA GLY A 70 0.30 -17.34 10.29
C GLY A 70 -0.26 -18.73 10.61
N LYS A 71 0.55 -19.63 11.21
CA LYS A 71 0.11 -20.98 11.61
C LYS A 71 -1.08 -20.96 12.58
N TYR A 72 -1.09 -20.04 13.54
CA TYR A 72 -2.23 -19.88 14.45
C TYR A 72 -3.50 -19.44 13.66
N ASN A 73 -3.36 -18.49 12.73
CA ASN A 73 -4.48 -18.00 11.93
C ASN A 73 -4.97 -19.01 10.88
N ASP A 74 -4.15 -19.99 10.49
CA ASP A 74 -4.54 -21.14 9.67
C ASP A 74 -5.24 -22.26 10.48
N SER A 75 -5.32 -22.14 11.81
CA SER A 75 -5.97 -23.14 12.65
C SER A 75 -7.48 -22.85 12.80
N LYS A 76 -8.29 -23.91 12.99
CA LYS A 76 -9.74 -23.81 13.28
C LYS A 76 -10.05 -22.95 14.54
N TYR A 77 -9.13 -22.89 15.51
CA TYR A 77 -9.30 -22.06 16.72
C TYR A 77 -9.35 -20.57 16.42
N SER A 78 -8.83 -20.13 15.27
CA SER A 78 -8.82 -18.73 14.85
C SER A 78 -10.19 -18.22 14.37
N LEU A 79 -11.14 -19.10 14.03
CA LEU A 79 -12.51 -18.74 13.61
C LEU A 79 -13.21 -17.80 14.61
N ARG A 80 -13.00 -18.01 15.91
CA ARG A 80 -13.58 -17.17 16.98
C ARG A 80 -13.17 -15.69 16.90
N LYS A 81 -12.15 -15.34 16.12
CA LYS A 81 -11.75 -13.95 15.89
C LYS A 81 -12.65 -13.24 14.91
N ILE A 82 -13.29 -13.97 13.97
CA ILE A 82 -14.04 -13.41 12.82
C ILE A 82 -15.14 -12.44 13.27
N PRO A 83 -16.09 -12.81 14.16
CA PRO A 83 -17.18 -11.89 14.50
C PRO A 83 -16.68 -10.58 15.15
N LYS A 84 -15.66 -10.69 16.01
CA LYS A 84 -15.05 -9.53 16.65
C LYS A 84 -14.33 -8.65 15.64
N PHE A 85 -13.66 -9.25 14.67
CA PHE A 85 -12.93 -8.54 13.62
C PHE A 85 -13.89 -7.80 12.68
N VAL A 86 -14.95 -8.46 12.21
CA VAL A 86 -16.02 -7.88 11.38
C VAL A 86 -16.62 -6.66 12.08
N LYS A 87 -17.08 -6.84 13.33
CA LYS A 87 -17.69 -5.76 14.11
C LYS A 87 -16.73 -4.59 14.37
N LYS A 88 -15.46 -4.88 14.73
CA LYS A 88 -14.46 -3.84 15.04
C LYS A 88 -14.11 -2.98 13.82
N ASN A 89 -14.08 -3.57 12.65
CA ASN A 89 -13.64 -2.92 11.41
C ASN A 89 -14.82 -2.51 10.52
N ASN A 90 -16.06 -2.65 10.99
CA ASN A 90 -17.30 -2.32 10.26
C ASN A 90 -17.34 -2.95 8.85
N ILE A 91 -16.92 -4.22 8.75
CA ILE A 91 -16.89 -4.91 7.45
C ILE A 91 -18.33 -5.27 7.05
N ASN A 92 -18.74 -4.79 5.88
CA ASN A 92 -20.01 -5.19 5.28
C ASN A 92 -19.85 -6.56 4.61
N MET A 93 -20.34 -7.61 5.25
CA MET A 93 -20.22 -8.97 4.74
C MET A 93 -21.07 -9.23 3.49
N ASP A 94 -22.10 -8.40 3.21
CA ASP A 94 -22.94 -8.51 2.01
C ASP A 94 -22.17 -8.21 0.71
N ASP A 95 -21.00 -7.56 0.82
CA ASP A 95 -20.13 -7.29 -0.32
C ASP A 95 -19.31 -8.50 -0.75
N PHE A 96 -19.23 -9.55 0.07
CA PHE A 96 -18.39 -10.72 -0.15
C PHE A 96 -19.20 -11.96 -0.55
N ILE A 97 -18.53 -12.89 -1.24
CA ILE A 97 -19.11 -14.20 -1.55
C ILE A 97 -19.30 -14.95 -0.23
N GLU A 98 -20.48 -15.51 -0.02
CA GLU A 98 -20.77 -16.29 1.16
C GLU A 98 -20.07 -17.65 1.08
N GLU A 99 -19.19 -17.92 2.03
CA GLU A 99 -18.37 -19.13 2.10
C GLU A 99 -18.24 -19.62 3.55
N ASP A 100 -18.09 -20.93 3.72
CA ASP A 100 -17.79 -21.57 5.01
C ASP A 100 -16.29 -21.50 5.30
N TYR A 101 -15.86 -20.45 5.98
CA TYR A 101 -14.45 -20.25 6.33
C TYR A 101 -13.94 -21.34 7.27
N GLN A 102 -12.76 -21.87 6.98
CA GLN A 102 -12.12 -22.91 7.78
C GLN A 102 -11.22 -22.35 8.88
N ASN A 103 -10.78 -21.10 8.74
CA ASN A 103 -9.90 -20.40 9.67
C ASN A 103 -9.91 -18.88 9.40
N PHE A 104 -9.16 -18.11 10.21
CA PHE A 104 -9.14 -16.66 10.07
C PHE A 104 -8.41 -16.17 8.81
N ASN A 105 -7.37 -16.86 8.34
CA ASN A 105 -6.69 -16.47 7.11
C ASN A 105 -7.58 -16.68 5.89
N ASP A 106 -8.39 -17.74 5.88
CA ASP A 106 -9.37 -18.01 4.86
C ASP A 106 -10.43 -16.89 4.80
N PHE A 107 -10.99 -16.53 5.96
CA PHE A 107 -11.85 -15.34 6.06
C PHE A 107 -11.15 -14.05 5.61
N PHE A 108 -9.87 -13.86 5.94
CA PHE A 108 -9.14 -12.64 5.62
C PHE A 108 -8.93 -12.47 4.11
N THR A 109 -8.76 -13.59 3.40
CA THR A 109 -8.63 -13.65 1.93
C THR A 109 -9.96 -13.98 1.22
N ARG A 110 -11.10 -13.68 1.87
CA ARG A 110 -12.44 -13.86 1.30
C ARG A 110 -12.58 -13.07 -0.01
N LYS A 111 -13.35 -13.61 -0.95
CA LYS A 111 -13.56 -13.00 -2.25
C LYS A 111 -14.72 -12.01 -2.23
N ILE A 112 -14.52 -10.87 -2.88
CA ILE A 112 -15.56 -9.86 -3.07
C ILE A 112 -16.43 -10.23 -4.28
N LYS A 113 -17.70 -9.86 -4.26
CA LYS A 113 -18.62 -10.04 -5.37
C LYS A 113 -18.23 -9.09 -6.51
N GLU A 114 -18.23 -9.57 -7.75
CA GLU A 114 -17.80 -8.80 -8.92
C GLU A 114 -18.60 -7.50 -9.10
N GLU A 115 -19.92 -7.55 -8.86
CA GLU A 115 -20.82 -6.39 -8.96
C GLU A 115 -20.50 -5.29 -7.95
N LYS A 116 -19.74 -5.60 -6.89
CA LYS A 116 -19.29 -4.62 -5.88
C LYS A 116 -18.00 -3.90 -6.28
N ARG A 117 -17.30 -4.39 -7.28
CA ARG A 117 -16.07 -3.80 -7.83
C ARG A 117 -16.12 -3.79 -9.36
N PRO A 118 -17.06 -3.04 -9.96
CA PRO A 118 -17.20 -2.98 -11.41
C PRO A 118 -15.95 -2.38 -12.04
N MET A 119 -15.49 -2.97 -13.14
CA MET A 119 -14.32 -2.53 -13.88
C MET A 119 -14.73 -1.83 -15.17
N THR A 120 -14.02 -0.75 -15.51
CA THR A 120 -14.17 -0.09 -16.82
C THR A 120 -13.64 -0.97 -17.95
N LYS A 121 -14.39 -1.04 -19.07
CA LYS A 121 -13.94 -1.71 -20.29
C LYS A 121 -13.01 -0.85 -21.15
N ASN A 122 -12.84 0.44 -20.81
CA ASN A 122 -11.98 1.34 -21.58
C ASN A 122 -10.49 1.00 -21.32
N PRO A 123 -9.73 0.55 -22.33
CA PRO A 123 -8.34 0.15 -22.15
C PRO A 123 -7.43 1.30 -21.74
N LYS A 124 -7.76 2.54 -22.14
CA LYS A 124 -6.97 3.74 -21.80
C LYS A 124 -7.17 4.23 -20.37
N ARG A 125 -7.99 3.58 -19.56
CA ARG A 125 -8.18 3.92 -18.14
C ARG A 125 -7.28 3.06 -17.27
N PHE A 126 -6.50 3.71 -16.41
CA PHE A 126 -5.71 3.01 -15.39
C PHE A 126 -6.58 2.73 -14.17
N ILE A 127 -6.61 1.48 -13.74
CA ILE A 127 -7.43 1.07 -12.59
C ILE A 127 -6.58 0.91 -11.33
N SER A 128 -7.21 1.13 -10.17
CA SER A 128 -6.61 0.81 -8.88
C SER A 128 -6.39 -0.70 -8.75
N PRO A 129 -5.19 -1.13 -8.37
CA PRO A 129 -4.91 -2.56 -8.21
C PRO A 129 -5.58 -3.17 -6.98
N ALA A 130 -6.01 -2.37 -5.99
CA ALA A 130 -6.53 -2.88 -4.72
C ALA A 130 -7.48 -1.87 -4.05
N ASP A 131 -8.33 -2.36 -3.13
CA ASP A 131 -8.94 -1.51 -2.10
C ASP A 131 -7.81 -0.94 -1.24
N SER A 132 -7.62 0.37 -1.23
CA SER A 132 -6.45 0.99 -0.59
C SER A 132 -6.61 2.48 -0.39
N LYS A 133 -5.57 3.08 0.20
CA LYS A 133 -5.38 4.52 0.30
C LYS A 133 -4.15 4.88 -0.53
N VAL A 134 -4.34 5.66 -1.60
CA VAL A 134 -3.29 5.99 -2.56
C VAL A 134 -2.68 7.36 -2.32
N LEU A 135 -1.37 7.43 -2.45
CA LEU A 135 -0.58 8.66 -2.61
C LEU A 135 0.25 8.56 -3.89
N ALA A 136 0.35 9.66 -4.61
CA ALA A 136 1.15 9.78 -5.82
C ALA A 136 2.35 10.72 -5.59
N TYR A 137 3.51 10.31 -6.04
CA TYR A 137 4.77 11.05 -5.93
C TYR A 137 5.43 11.18 -7.29
N ASP A 138 6.14 12.28 -7.50
CA ASP A 138 6.99 12.45 -8.67
C ASP A 138 8.36 11.78 -8.42
N ILE A 139 8.87 11.08 -9.42
CA ILE A 139 10.22 10.56 -9.44
C ILE A 139 11.12 11.66 -9.99
N THR A 140 12.22 11.99 -9.29
CA THR A 140 13.16 13.01 -9.75
C THR A 140 14.02 12.50 -10.90
N GLU A 141 14.73 13.42 -11.57
CA GLU A 141 15.71 13.08 -12.62
C GLU A 141 16.82 12.16 -12.09
N ASP A 142 17.19 12.30 -10.80
CA ASP A 142 18.19 11.47 -10.12
C ASP A 142 17.63 10.12 -9.61
N LEU A 143 16.44 9.70 -10.04
CA LEU A 143 15.76 8.48 -9.59
C LEU A 143 15.51 8.44 -8.08
N MET A 144 15.24 9.59 -7.49
CA MET A 144 14.89 9.72 -6.08
C MET A 144 13.40 9.98 -5.92
N LEU A 145 12.85 9.53 -4.81
CA LEU A 145 11.50 9.87 -4.43
C LEU A 145 11.40 10.04 -2.92
N THR A 146 10.54 10.95 -2.46
CA THR A 146 10.30 11.17 -1.05
C THR A 146 8.89 10.74 -0.68
N ILE A 147 8.77 9.66 0.10
CA ILE A 147 7.51 9.12 0.59
C ILE A 147 7.39 9.44 2.07
N LYS A 148 6.39 10.23 2.48
CA LYS A 148 6.13 10.59 3.89
C LYS A 148 7.40 11.04 4.62
N GLY A 149 8.17 11.92 3.99
CA GLY A 149 9.40 12.51 4.56
C GLY A 149 10.63 11.59 4.57
N SER A 150 10.54 10.39 4.01
CA SER A 150 11.69 9.48 3.85
C SER A 150 12.09 9.40 2.39
N THR A 151 13.36 9.68 2.09
CA THR A 151 13.90 9.64 0.73
C THR A 151 14.43 8.26 0.38
N TYR A 152 14.08 7.77 -0.80
CA TYR A 152 14.46 6.49 -1.37
C TYR A 152 15.10 6.71 -2.74
N SER A 153 16.12 5.95 -3.07
CA SER A 153 16.49 5.72 -4.46
C SER A 153 15.56 4.65 -5.04
N LEU A 154 15.12 4.80 -6.29
CA LEU A 154 14.32 3.77 -6.98
C LEU A 154 15.05 2.43 -6.98
N ASN A 155 16.35 2.45 -7.28
CA ASN A 155 17.16 1.23 -7.34
C ASN A 155 17.15 0.47 -6.00
N GLU A 156 17.08 1.17 -4.84
CA GLU A 156 16.95 0.53 -3.53
C GLU A 156 15.63 -0.25 -3.39
N LEU A 157 14.57 0.14 -4.09
CA LEU A 157 13.29 -0.58 -4.03
C LEU A 157 13.36 -1.96 -4.69
N VAL A 158 14.20 -2.11 -5.71
CA VAL A 158 14.48 -3.35 -6.43
C VAL A 158 15.85 -3.95 -6.09
N ASN A 159 16.41 -3.59 -4.91
CA ASN A 159 17.68 -4.10 -4.39
C ASN A 159 18.89 -3.86 -5.30
N ASN A 160 18.88 -2.80 -6.12
CA ASN A 160 19.89 -2.45 -7.13
C ASN A 160 20.09 -3.54 -8.22
N GLU A 161 19.07 -4.36 -8.47
CA GLU A 161 19.14 -5.45 -9.46
C GLU A 161 18.67 -5.03 -10.85
N GLU A 162 18.09 -3.82 -10.98
CA GLU A 162 17.51 -3.31 -12.22
C GLU A 162 18.05 -1.92 -12.57
N ASP A 163 18.17 -1.65 -13.85
CA ASP A 163 18.31 -0.28 -14.36
C ASP A 163 16.91 0.35 -14.51
N LEU A 164 16.62 1.31 -13.62
CA LEU A 164 15.36 2.04 -13.61
C LEU A 164 15.49 3.45 -14.23
N SER A 165 16.53 3.70 -15.02
CA SER A 165 16.77 5.01 -15.65
C SER A 165 15.60 5.50 -16.52
N GLU A 166 14.84 4.58 -17.11
CA GLU A 166 13.66 4.88 -17.92
C GLU A 166 12.46 5.44 -17.13
N PHE A 167 12.50 5.38 -15.78
CA PHE A 167 11.46 5.92 -14.90
C PHE A 167 11.75 7.34 -14.41
N LYS A 168 12.81 7.99 -14.88
CA LYS A 168 13.10 9.40 -14.58
C LYS A 168 11.89 10.27 -14.90
N ASN A 169 11.63 11.27 -14.05
CA ASN A 169 10.50 12.20 -14.17
C ASN A 169 9.10 11.52 -14.21
N GLY A 170 9.05 10.24 -13.98
CA GLY A 170 7.82 9.45 -13.95
C GLY A 170 7.04 9.60 -12.65
N LYS A 171 6.15 8.66 -12.39
CA LYS A 171 5.27 8.63 -11.21
C LYS A 171 5.51 7.40 -10.36
N CYS A 172 5.44 7.58 -9.05
CA CYS A 172 5.36 6.51 -8.08
C CYS A 172 4.01 6.56 -7.36
N LEU A 173 3.22 5.52 -7.49
CA LEU A 173 1.95 5.36 -6.79
C LEU A 173 2.14 4.41 -5.62
N VAL A 174 1.73 4.83 -4.42
CA VAL A 174 1.83 4.04 -3.20
C VAL A 174 0.42 3.75 -2.70
N PHE A 175 0.00 2.50 -2.76
CA PHE A 175 -1.29 2.00 -2.33
C PHE A 175 -1.13 1.30 -0.99
N ARG A 176 -1.59 1.92 0.08
CA ARG A 176 -1.54 1.36 1.43
C ARG A 176 -2.86 0.63 1.75
N LEU A 177 -2.76 -0.67 1.99
CA LEU A 177 -3.89 -1.48 2.41
C LEU A 177 -3.93 -1.53 3.95
N SER A 178 -5.05 -1.14 4.53
CA SER A 178 -5.35 -1.30 5.96
C SER A 178 -5.97 -2.68 6.19
N VAL A 179 -6.00 -3.13 7.43
CA VAL A 179 -6.51 -4.48 7.79
C VAL A 179 -8.00 -4.70 7.48
N ASP A 180 -8.74 -3.63 7.27
CA ASP A 180 -10.16 -3.59 6.92
C ASP A 180 -10.42 -3.59 5.40
N ASP A 181 -9.39 -3.32 4.60
CA ASP A 181 -9.51 -3.33 3.14
C ASP A 181 -9.63 -4.76 2.57
N TYR A 182 -10.03 -4.88 1.31
CA TYR A 182 -9.96 -6.11 0.53
C TYR A 182 -8.50 -6.36 0.13
N HIS A 183 -7.97 -7.55 0.42
CA HIS A 183 -6.53 -7.81 0.32
C HIS A 183 -6.07 -8.53 -0.94
N HIS A 184 -6.98 -8.77 -1.89
CA HIS A 184 -6.61 -9.19 -3.24
C HIS A 184 -6.20 -7.98 -4.07
N TYR A 185 -5.34 -8.21 -5.05
CA TYR A 185 -4.87 -7.18 -5.97
C TYR A 185 -4.75 -7.72 -7.39
N CYS A 186 -4.90 -6.82 -8.37
CA CYS A 186 -4.95 -7.16 -9.78
C CYS A 186 -3.88 -6.46 -10.60
N TYR A 187 -3.80 -6.88 -11.86
CA TYR A 187 -3.04 -6.17 -12.88
C TYR A 187 -3.82 -4.92 -13.32
N PRO A 188 -3.19 -3.72 -13.32
CA PRO A 188 -3.87 -2.46 -13.66
C PRO A 188 -4.13 -2.29 -15.15
N ASP A 189 -3.48 -3.06 -16.00
CA ASP A 189 -3.62 -3.12 -17.45
C ASP A 189 -3.32 -4.53 -17.95
N SER A 190 -3.61 -4.84 -19.23
CA SER A 190 -3.20 -6.07 -19.89
C SER A 190 -1.73 -6.01 -20.31
N GLY A 191 -1.09 -7.18 -20.46
CA GLY A 191 0.30 -7.21 -20.88
C GLY A 191 1.01 -8.54 -20.65
N LYS A 192 2.33 -8.47 -20.52
CA LYS A 192 3.19 -9.63 -20.24
C LYS A 192 4.19 -9.35 -19.14
N LEU A 193 4.55 -10.40 -18.41
CA LEU A 193 5.58 -10.38 -17.38
C LEU A 193 6.96 -10.44 -18.04
N LEU A 194 7.80 -9.44 -17.78
CA LEU A 194 9.20 -9.45 -18.22
C LEU A 194 10.12 -10.05 -17.18
N LYS A 195 9.88 -9.74 -15.90
CA LYS A 195 10.69 -10.22 -14.79
C LYS A 195 9.89 -10.28 -13.50
N TYR A 196 10.21 -11.24 -12.66
CA TYR A 196 9.71 -11.36 -11.29
C TYR A 196 10.87 -11.71 -10.36
N ASN A 197 10.90 -11.09 -9.19
CA ASN A 197 11.90 -11.39 -8.18
C ASN A 197 11.38 -11.21 -6.75
N PHE A 198 11.94 -11.99 -5.81
CA PHE A 198 11.65 -11.93 -4.39
C PHE A 198 12.85 -11.36 -3.64
N ILE A 199 12.63 -10.32 -2.86
CA ILE A 199 13.66 -9.68 -2.04
C ILE A 199 13.37 -9.99 -0.57
N PRO A 200 14.22 -10.81 0.09
CA PRO A 200 14.07 -11.09 1.51
C PRO A 200 14.27 -9.82 2.34
N GLY A 201 13.59 -9.72 3.47
CA GLY A 201 13.68 -8.54 4.31
C GLY A 201 13.03 -8.71 5.68
N LYS A 202 12.88 -7.59 6.38
CA LYS A 202 12.15 -7.51 7.65
C LYS A 202 10.67 -7.26 7.39
N LEU A 203 9.89 -7.25 8.46
CA LEU A 203 8.45 -7.01 8.41
C LEU A 203 8.09 -5.88 9.40
N HIS A 204 8.58 -4.66 9.13
CA HIS A 204 8.12 -3.47 9.84
C HIS A 204 6.70 -3.11 9.45
N THR A 205 5.95 -2.44 10.35
CA THR A 205 4.62 -1.91 9.97
C THR A 205 4.75 -0.89 8.83
N VAL A 206 3.76 -0.84 7.95
CA VAL A 206 3.69 0.17 6.85
C VAL A 206 3.04 1.49 7.29
N ARG A 207 2.85 1.69 8.59
CA ARG A 207 2.27 2.91 9.16
C ARG A 207 3.32 4.01 9.29
N SER A 208 2.87 5.26 9.38
CA SER A 208 3.73 6.45 9.47
C SER A 208 4.80 6.39 10.56
N ILE A 209 4.51 5.74 11.69
CA ILE A 209 5.46 5.59 12.82
C ILE A 209 6.76 4.86 12.45
N SER A 210 6.75 4.08 11.39
CA SER A 210 7.92 3.32 10.90
C SER A 210 8.67 4.01 9.75
N SER A 211 8.24 5.17 9.27
CA SER A 211 8.82 5.85 8.10
C SER A 211 10.35 5.99 8.18
N LYS A 212 10.89 6.34 9.36
CA LYS A 212 12.33 6.44 9.60
C LYS A 212 13.12 5.15 9.36
N TYR A 213 12.47 3.99 9.28
CA TYR A 213 13.11 2.70 9.01
C TYR A 213 13.22 2.38 7.52
N LYS A 214 12.83 3.33 6.63
CA LYS A 214 12.86 3.13 5.17
C LYS A 214 12.20 1.81 4.74
N ILE A 215 10.94 1.62 5.17
CA ILE A 215 10.21 0.35 5.09
C ILE A 215 10.13 -0.24 3.68
N TYR A 216 10.01 0.61 2.64
CA TYR A 216 9.90 0.16 1.25
C TYR A 216 11.19 -0.50 0.71
N LYS A 217 12.35 -0.27 1.35
CA LYS A 217 13.59 -0.96 1.00
C LYS A 217 14.02 -2.03 1.99
N VAL A 218 13.54 -1.96 3.24
CA VAL A 218 13.95 -2.87 4.34
C VAL A 218 13.01 -4.05 4.48
N ASN A 219 11.71 -3.86 4.17
CA ASN A 219 10.73 -4.93 4.27
C ASN A 219 10.91 -5.96 3.15
N GLN A 220 10.54 -7.20 3.49
CA GLN A 220 10.37 -8.26 2.51
C GLN A 220 9.37 -7.79 1.44
N ARG A 221 9.71 -8.00 0.18
CA ARG A 221 8.89 -7.57 -0.95
C ARG A 221 9.11 -8.46 -2.17
N GLU A 222 8.17 -8.41 -3.05
CA GLU A 222 8.25 -9.03 -4.37
C GLU A 222 8.11 -7.91 -5.40
N TYR A 223 8.77 -8.01 -6.54
CA TYR A 223 8.55 -7.09 -7.63
C TYR A 223 8.41 -7.79 -8.97
N SER A 224 7.60 -7.19 -9.82
CA SER A 224 7.41 -7.59 -11.21
C SER A 224 7.71 -6.42 -12.13
N ILE A 225 8.43 -6.67 -13.21
CA ILE A 225 8.53 -5.75 -14.34
C ILE A 225 7.53 -6.23 -15.38
N LEU A 226 6.55 -5.40 -15.68
CA LEU A 226 5.43 -5.70 -16.57
C LEU A 226 5.53 -4.81 -17.79
N GLU A 227 5.43 -5.38 -18.98
CA GLU A 227 5.21 -4.65 -20.24
C GLU A 227 3.72 -4.61 -20.50
N THR A 228 3.12 -3.42 -20.37
CA THR A 228 1.68 -3.23 -20.48
C THR A 228 1.29 -2.72 -21.88
N GLU A 229 0.05 -3.00 -22.30
CA GLU A 229 -0.44 -2.62 -23.62
C GLU A 229 -0.64 -1.11 -23.77
N ASN A 230 -1.04 -0.41 -22.69
CA ASN A 230 -1.44 0.99 -22.76
C ASN A 230 -0.52 1.95 -22.00
N PHE A 231 0.23 1.48 -20.99
CA PHE A 231 1.02 2.33 -20.09
C PHE A 231 2.51 2.01 -20.11
N ASP A 232 3.00 1.40 -21.22
CA ASP A 232 4.39 1.00 -21.39
C ASP A 232 4.86 0.07 -20.25
N LYS A 233 6.12 0.09 -19.92
CA LYS A 233 6.69 -0.71 -18.86
C LYS A 233 6.37 -0.10 -17.48
N ILE A 234 5.90 -0.93 -16.56
CA ILE A 234 5.69 -0.56 -15.17
C ILE A 234 6.48 -1.49 -14.24
N VAL A 235 6.88 -0.97 -13.07
CA VAL A 235 7.40 -1.81 -11.98
C VAL A 235 6.31 -1.91 -10.92
N TYR A 236 5.92 -3.12 -10.59
CA TYR A 236 4.87 -3.43 -9.62
C TYR A 236 5.52 -4.13 -8.42
N ILE A 237 5.44 -3.53 -7.23
CA ILE A 237 6.14 -4.00 -6.02
C ILE A 237 5.12 -4.25 -4.92
N GLU A 238 5.03 -5.48 -4.43
CA GLU A 238 4.26 -5.85 -3.25
C GLU A 238 5.17 -5.83 -2.03
N VAL A 239 4.83 -5.00 -1.04
CA VAL A 239 5.63 -4.84 0.18
C VAL A 239 4.90 -5.47 1.35
N GLY A 240 5.52 -6.47 1.96
CA GLY A 240 5.05 -7.11 3.18
C GLY A 240 5.21 -6.20 4.41
N ALA A 241 4.41 -6.45 5.44
CA ALA A 241 4.46 -5.69 6.69
C ALA A 241 4.36 -6.59 7.94
N MET A 242 4.46 -5.97 9.11
CA MET A 242 4.35 -6.65 10.40
C MET A 242 3.05 -7.44 10.50
N MET A 243 3.15 -8.69 10.87
CA MET A 243 2.04 -9.66 10.95
C MET A 243 1.45 -10.06 9.59
N VAL A 244 1.99 -9.60 8.46
CA VAL A 244 1.64 -10.12 7.13
C VAL A 244 2.12 -11.57 7.05
N GLY A 245 1.18 -12.49 6.89
CA GLY A 245 1.51 -13.91 6.85
C GLY A 245 2.30 -14.28 5.60
N LYS A 246 1.92 -13.76 4.45
CA LYS A 246 2.57 -14.06 3.16
C LYS A 246 2.04 -13.15 2.05
N ILE A 247 2.91 -12.78 1.12
CA ILE A 247 2.54 -12.31 -0.21
C ILE A 247 2.29 -13.58 -1.04
N VAL A 248 1.18 -13.65 -1.76
CA VAL A 248 0.86 -14.77 -2.65
C VAL A 248 0.59 -14.19 -4.03
N ASN A 249 1.52 -14.42 -4.95
CA ASN A 249 1.41 -13.98 -6.33
C ASN A 249 1.04 -15.13 -7.26
N ASN A 250 0.10 -14.87 -8.17
CA ASN A 250 -0.21 -15.71 -9.33
C ASN A 250 0.72 -15.28 -10.47
N ILE A 251 1.84 -15.99 -10.62
CA ILE A 251 2.84 -15.63 -11.63
C ILE A 251 2.41 -16.23 -12.98
N GLN A 252 2.18 -15.36 -13.96
CA GLN A 252 1.76 -15.72 -15.31
C GLN A 252 2.62 -14.98 -16.34
N GLU A 253 2.87 -15.57 -17.49
CA GLU A 253 3.63 -14.94 -18.59
C GLU A 253 2.85 -13.78 -19.24
N THR A 254 1.55 -13.96 -19.39
CA THR A 254 0.63 -12.93 -19.90
C THR A 254 -0.54 -12.77 -18.95
N PHE A 255 -1.10 -11.56 -18.91
CA PHE A 255 -2.19 -11.22 -18.01
C PHE A 255 -3.15 -10.22 -18.66
N THR A 256 -4.37 -10.19 -18.19
CA THR A 256 -5.39 -9.24 -18.63
C THR A 256 -5.68 -8.19 -17.54
N LYS A 257 -6.13 -7.02 -17.97
CA LYS A 257 -6.54 -5.94 -17.08
C LYS A 257 -7.62 -6.41 -16.10
N GLY A 258 -7.40 -6.14 -14.80
CA GLY A 258 -8.31 -6.55 -13.72
C GLY A 258 -8.16 -8.00 -13.29
N GLU A 259 -7.36 -8.81 -13.99
CA GLU A 259 -7.07 -10.18 -13.57
C GLU A 259 -6.32 -10.19 -12.23
N GLU A 260 -6.69 -11.11 -11.34
CA GLU A 260 -6.08 -11.23 -10.02
C GLU A 260 -4.59 -11.58 -10.13
N LYS A 261 -3.73 -10.63 -9.74
CA LYS A 261 -2.27 -10.86 -9.64
C LYS A 261 -1.92 -11.62 -8.37
N GLY A 262 -2.69 -11.42 -7.29
CA GLY A 262 -2.43 -12.09 -6.04
C GLY A 262 -3.18 -11.50 -4.85
N TYR A 263 -2.73 -11.88 -3.66
CA TYR A 263 -3.31 -11.41 -2.40
C TYR A 263 -2.31 -11.42 -1.24
N PHE A 264 -2.60 -10.63 -0.20
CA PHE A 264 -1.86 -10.65 1.05
C PHE A 264 -2.60 -11.48 2.10
N LYS A 265 -1.90 -12.43 2.74
CA LYS A 265 -2.41 -13.11 3.95
C LYS A 265 -2.15 -12.22 5.16
N LEU A 266 -3.13 -12.00 5.97
CA LEU A 266 -3.20 -11.25 7.23
C LEU A 266 -2.18 -10.10 7.41
N GLY A 267 -2.68 -8.90 7.67
CA GLY A 267 -1.93 -7.70 8.05
C GLY A 267 -2.09 -6.54 7.08
N GLY A 268 -1.58 -5.37 7.45
CA GLY A 268 -1.47 -4.24 6.53
C GLY A 268 -0.35 -4.48 5.52
N SER A 269 -0.50 -3.97 4.32
CA SER A 269 0.44 -4.17 3.22
C SER A 269 0.50 -2.92 2.34
N THR A 270 1.42 -2.90 1.39
CA THR A 270 1.53 -1.78 0.45
C THR A 270 1.88 -2.31 -0.93
N ILE A 271 1.27 -1.72 -1.95
CA ILE A 271 1.67 -1.89 -3.34
C ILE A 271 2.30 -0.59 -3.80
N VAL A 272 3.45 -0.68 -4.47
CA VAL A 272 4.10 0.46 -5.12
C VAL A 272 4.15 0.19 -6.61
N ILE A 273 3.69 1.16 -7.40
CA ILE A 273 3.75 1.09 -8.87
C ILE A 273 4.56 2.27 -9.38
N LEU A 274 5.59 1.96 -10.18
CA LEU A 274 6.38 2.96 -10.88
C LEU A 274 5.92 3.01 -12.34
N LEU A 275 5.70 4.22 -12.84
CA LEU A 275 5.33 4.50 -14.23
C LEU A 275 6.33 5.47 -14.84
N LYS A 276 6.58 5.34 -16.15
CA LYS A 276 7.41 6.27 -16.90
C LYS A 276 6.76 7.64 -16.99
N GLU A 277 7.57 8.62 -17.37
CA GLU A 277 7.10 9.97 -17.64
C GLU A 277 6.04 9.98 -18.76
N ASN A 278 5.01 10.80 -18.59
CA ASN A 278 3.94 11.01 -19.59
C ASN A 278 3.03 9.80 -19.89
N GLU A 279 3.17 8.68 -19.17
CA GLU A 279 2.33 7.51 -19.39
C GLU A 279 0.93 7.62 -18.75
N LEU A 280 0.81 8.30 -17.63
CA LEU A 280 -0.42 8.37 -16.85
C LEU A 280 -0.78 9.80 -16.43
N ILE A 281 -1.99 10.23 -16.78
CA ILE A 281 -2.65 11.40 -16.20
C ILE A 281 -3.54 10.91 -15.07
N LEU A 282 -3.14 11.16 -13.82
CA LEU A 282 -3.94 10.84 -12.64
C LEU A 282 -5.15 11.76 -12.49
N ASP A 283 -6.19 11.25 -11.85
CA ASP A 283 -7.34 12.03 -11.46
C ASP A 283 -6.94 13.19 -10.53
N LYS A 284 -7.57 14.35 -10.71
CA LYS A 284 -7.19 15.61 -10.04
C LYS A 284 -7.26 15.53 -8.52
N ASP A 285 -8.20 14.76 -7.98
CA ASP A 285 -8.36 14.58 -6.53
C ASP A 285 -7.14 13.86 -5.94
N ILE A 286 -6.65 12.79 -6.57
CA ILE A 286 -5.46 12.05 -6.12
C ILE A 286 -4.24 12.98 -6.14
N VAL A 287 -4.04 13.73 -7.24
CA VAL A 287 -2.90 14.66 -7.36
C VAL A 287 -2.96 15.76 -6.28
N ASN A 288 -4.13 16.38 -6.11
CA ASN A 288 -4.30 17.49 -5.17
C ASN A 288 -4.19 17.05 -3.70
N ASN A 289 -4.69 15.86 -3.39
CA ASN A 289 -4.61 15.29 -2.05
C ASN A 289 -3.17 14.85 -1.72
N SER A 290 -2.49 14.21 -2.66
CA SER A 290 -1.10 13.77 -2.48
C SER A 290 -0.16 14.93 -2.18
N LYS A 291 -0.33 16.10 -2.83
CA LYS A 291 0.43 17.32 -2.53
C LYS A 291 0.25 17.83 -1.11
N LYS A 292 -0.86 17.46 -0.44
CA LYS A 292 -1.19 17.84 0.94
C LYS A 292 -0.93 16.72 1.94
N ASP A 293 -0.30 15.63 1.50
CA ASP A 293 -0.11 14.37 2.27
C ASP A 293 -1.43 13.78 2.80
N ILE A 294 -2.52 13.97 2.04
CA ILE A 294 -3.83 13.37 2.28
C ILE A 294 -3.95 12.13 1.41
N GLU A 295 -4.13 10.97 2.03
CA GLU A 295 -4.36 9.74 1.29
C GLU A 295 -5.76 9.74 0.65
N THR A 296 -5.88 9.29 -0.59
CA THR A 296 -7.16 9.15 -1.29
C THR A 296 -7.62 7.70 -1.27
N GLN A 297 -8.79 7.44 -0.70
CA GLN A 297 -9.38 6.10 -0.70
C GLN A 297 -9.84 5.71 -2.09
N VAL A 298 -9.39 4.55 -2.56
CA VAL A 298 -9.75 3.98 -3.86
C VAL A 298 -10.16 2.52 -3.68
N LYS A 299 -11.00 2.04 -4.59
CA LYS A 299 -11.50 0.66 -4.60
C LYS A 299 -10.78 -0.17 -5.66
N TYR A 300 -10.70 -1.46 -5.43
CA TYR A 300 -10.27 -2.45 -6.41
C TYR A 300 -11.04 -2.26 -7.73
N HIS A 301 -10.35 -2.19 -8.88
CA HIS A 301 -10.88 -1.90 -10.22
C HIS A 301 -11.34 -0.44 -10.47
N GLU A 302 -11.36 0.42 -9.48
CA GLU A 302 -11.76 1.82 -9.66
C GLU A 302 -10.79 2.55 -10.59
N THR A 303 -11.32 3.34 -11.53
CA THR A 303 -10.48 4.20 -12.37
C THR A 303 -9.83 5.29 -11.54
N ILE A 304 -8.51 5.45 -11.68
CA ILE A 304 -7.70 6.46 -10.98
C ILE A 304 -6.93 7.39 -11.91
N GLY A 305 -7.05 7.18 -13.21
CA GLY A 305 -6.40 7.99 -14.23
C GLY A 305 -6.61 7.44 -15.63
N ALA A 306 -5.94 8.05 -16.58
CA ALA A 306 -6.02 7.67 -18.00
C ALA A 306 -4.65 7.81 -18.67
N LYS A 307 -4.46 7.11 -19.80
CA LYS A 307 -3.35 7.34 -20.72
C LYS A 307 -3.34 8.81 -21.13
N LYS A 308 -2.15 9.40 -21.18
CA LYS A 308 -1.94 10.77 -21.67
C LYS A 308 -2.23 10.90 -23.15
#